data_ce1e2d666adc57c205a42dc963563cdf
#
_entry.id   ce1e2d666adc57c205a42dc963563cdf
#
_cell.length_a   1.000
_cell.length_b   1.000
_cell.length_c   1.000
_cell.angle_alpha   90.00
_cell.angle_beta   90.00
_cell.angle_gamma   90.00
#
_symmetry.space_group_name_H-M   'P 1'
#
loop_
_entity.id
_entity.type
_entity.pdbx_description
1 polymer ?
#
loop_
_entity_poly.entity_id
_entity_poly.type
_entity_poly.pdbx_seq_one_letter_code
_entity_poly.pdbx_strand_id
1 'polypeptide(L)'
;KVLEFFAKDENPFIRASVAQNPRTPKEILEFLAKDKDYWIRSSVAQNPKSSKETLELLAKDENWSVRAYVTLNPKTPKEILEIFAKDENWNICAFIAERLKKVK
;
A
#
# COMPACT_ATOMS: atom_id res chain seq x y z
N LYS A 1 -3.91 12.29 17.45
CA LYS A 1 -4.64 11.53 18.46
C LYS A 1 -6.00 11.07 17.99
N VAL A 2 -6.70 11.95 17.26
CA VAL A 2 -8.01 11.59 16.73
C VAL A 2 -7.85 10.48 15.69
N LEU A 3 -6.88 10.62 14.80
CA LEU A 3 -6.66 9.60 13.77
C LEU A 3 -6.23 8.27 14.39
N GLU A 4 -5.41 8.34 15.43
CA GLU A 4 -4.98 7.12 16.12
C GLU A 4 -6.17 6.39 16.73
N PHE A 5 -7.08 7.16 17.31
CA PHE A 5 -8.29 6.60 17.92
C PHE A 5 -9.14 5.88 16.86
N PHE A 6 -9.39 6.55 15.73
CA PHE A 6 -10.23 5.97 14.68
C PHE A 6 -9.55 4.83 13.93
N ALA A 7 -8.23 4.79 13.94
CA ALA A 7 -7.50 3.68 13.31
C ALA A 7 -7.80 2.35 13.98
N LYS A 8 -8.30 2.39 15.20
CA LYS A 8 -8.61 1.17 15.96
C LYS A 8 -10.11 0.92 16.07
N ASP A 9 -10.91 1.66 15.32
CA ASP A 9 -12.36 1.50 15.36
C ASP A 9 -12.78 0.12 14.87
N GLU A 10 -13.85 -0.41 15.45
CA GLU A 10 -14.37 -1.71 15.01
C GLU A 10 -14.93 -1.63 13.60
N ASN A 11 -15.42 -0.47 13.21
CA ASN A 11 -16.02 -0.28 11.90
C ASN A 11 -14.91 -0.14 10.86
N PRO A 12 -14.81 -1.11 9.91
CA PRO A 12 -13.74 -1.05 8.92
C PRO A 12 -13.83 0.16 7.99
N PHE A 13 -15.02 0.70 7.79
CA PHE A 13 -15.14 1.91 6.96
C PHE A 13 -14.47 3.11 7.63
N ILE A 14 -14.50 3.16 8.96
CA ILE A 14 -13.83 4.23 9.69
C ILE A 14 -12.32 4.04 9.61
N ARG A 15 -11.85 2.80 9.78
CA ARG A 15 -10.41 2.52 9.64
C ARG A 15 -9.93 2.85 8.24
N ALA A 16 -10.75 2.51 7.22
CA ALA A 16 -10.40 2.82 5.84
C ALA A 16 -10.28 4.32 5.60
N SER A 17 -11.17 5.10 6.22
CA SER A 17 -11.10 6.55 6.10
C SER A 17 -9.78 7.09 6.61
N VAL A 18 -9.29 6.53 7.71
CA VAL A 18 -7.98 6.93 8.25
C VAL A 18 -6.88 6.55 7.27
N ALA A 19 -6.95 5.33 6.71
CA ALA A 19 -5.93 4.87 5.77
C ALA A 19 -5.90 5.73 4.50
N GLN A 20 -7.02 6.31 4.11
CA GLN A 20 -7.13 7.12 2.90
C GLN A 20 -6.80 8.59 3.13
N ASN A 21 -6.76 9.01 4.38
CA ASN A 21 -6.54 10.41 4.70
C ASN A 21 -5.09 10.80 4.44
N PRO A 22 -4.85 11.80 3.54
CA PRO A 22 -3.47 12.18 3.21
C PRO A 22 -2.73 12.84 4.37
N ARG A 23 -3.42 13.15 5.45
CA ARG A 23 -2.80 13.73 6.64
C ARG A 23 -2.44 12.70 7.70
N THR A 24 -2.79 11.44 7.48
CA THR A 24 -2.50 10.39 8.45
C THR A 24 -0.99 10.18 8.55
N PRO A 25 -0.42 10.26 9.76
CA PRO A 25 1.02 10.07 9.93
C PRO A 25 1.45 8.67 9.56
N LYS A 26 2.72 8.54 9.18
CA LYS A 26 3.25 7.26 8.74
C LYS A 26 3.15 6.17 9.82
N GLU A 27 3.24 6.54 11.08
CA GLU A 27 3.16 5.57 12.18
C GLU A 27 1.79 4.89 12.21
N ILE A 28 0.74 5.66 11.95
CA ILE A 28 -0.61 5.10 11.92
C ILE A 28 -0.80 4.27 10.66
N LEU A 29 -0.22 4.70 9.55
CA LEU A 29 -0.27 3.91 8.32
C LEU A 29 0.45 2.59 8.49
N GLU A 30 1.56 2.56 9.22
CA GLU A 30 2.26 1.32 9.53
C GLU A 30 1.35 0.36 10.32
N PHE A 31 0.60 0.90 11.25
CA PHE A 31 -0.34 0.09 12.01
C PHE A 31 -1.43 -0.49 11.11
N LEU A 32 -2.00 0.34 10.23
CA LEU A 32 -3.06 -0.09 9.34
C LEU A 32 -2.57 -1.00 8.21
N ALA A 33 -1.28 -0.98 7.93
CA ALA A 33 -0.69 -1.88 6.95
C ALA A 33 -0.81 -3.34 7.36
N LYS A 34 -1.10 -3.58 8.63
CA LYS A 34 -1.26 -4.94 9.17
C LYS A 34 -2.72 -5.24 9.49
N ASP A 35 -3.64 -4.43 8.99
CA ASP A 35 -5.06 -4.62 9.23
C ASP A 35 -5.52 -5.97 8.66
N LYS A 36 -6.48 -6.59 9.32
CA LYS A 36 -7.01 -7.88 8.88
C LYS A 36 -7.74 -7.78 7.54
N ASP A 37 -8.27 -6.61 7.21
CA ASP A 37 -9.03 -6.41 5.98
C ASP A 37 -8.11 -5.94 4.87
N TYR A 38 -8.03 -6.71 3.78
CA TYR A 38 -7.09 -6.39 2.70
C TYR A 38 -7.37 -5.03 2.04
N TRP A 39 -8.63 -4.63 2.00
CA TRP A 39 -8.95 -3.34 1.36
C TRP A 39 -8.48 -2.15 2.18
N ILE A 40 -8.32 -2.32 3.49
CA ILE A 40 -7.70 -1.29 4.31
C ILE A 40 -6.20 -1.26 4.04
N ARG A 41 -5.57 -2.42 3.93
CA ARG A 41 -4.16 -2.49 3.57
C ARG A 41 -3.94 -1.89 2.18
N SER A 42 -4.89 -2.12 1.25
CA SER A 42 -4.82 -1.51 -0.08
C SER A 42 -4.88 0.01 -0.02
N SER A 43 -5.70 0.55 0.88
CA SER A 43 -5.78 1.99 1.07
C SER A 43 -4.45 2.55 1.57
N VAL A 44 -3.79 1.82 2.46
CA VAL A 44 -2.45 2.23 2.92
C VAL A 44 -1.47 2.23 1.75
N ALA A 45 -1.56 1.19 0.90
CA ALA A 45 -0.67 1.11 -0.26
C ALA A 45 -0.83 2.31 -1.19
N GLN A 46 -2.02 2.90 -1.24
CA GLN A 46 -2.30 4.04 -2.10
C GLN A 46 -1.95 5.38 -1.45
N ASN A 47 -1.73 5.40 -0.15
CA ASN A 47 -1.54 6.67 0.56
C ASN A 47 -0.15 7.24 0.27
N PRO A 48 -0.09 8.52 -0.16
CA PRO A 48 1.21 9.13 -0.49
C PRO A 48 2.13 9.33 0.71
N LYS A 49 1.59 9.22 1.91
CA LYS A 49 2.40 9.35 3.13
C LYS A 49 2.97 8.02 3.60
N SER A 50 2.61 6.91 2.96
CA SER A 50 3.14 5.61 3.35
C SER A 50 4.64 5.57 3.12
N SER A 51 5.37 5.12 4.13
CA SER A 51 6.84 5.09 4.08
C SER A 51 7.33 3.99 3.15
N LYS A 52 8.60 4.11 2.76
CA LYS A 52 9.23 3.07 1.94
C LYS A 52 9.12 1.71 2.61
N GLU A 53 9.34 1.67 3.91
CA GLU A 53 9.27 0.42 4.68
C GLU A 53 7.87 -0.18 4.63
N THR A 54 6.85 0.67 4.74
CA THR A 54 5.47 0.20 4.68
C THR A 54 5.14 -0.32 3.28
N LEU A 55 5.57 0.40 2.24
CA LEU A 55 5.35 -0.06 0.87
C LEU A 55 6.08 -1.37 0.59
N GLU A 56 7.28 -1.52 1.16
CA GLU A 56 8.04 -2.75 1.03
C GLU A 56 7.30 -3.93 1.66
N LEU A 57 6.73 -3.71 2.84
CA LEU A 57 5.93 -4.72 3.50
C LEU A 57 4.73 -5.12 2.66
N LEU A 58 4.00 -4.12 2.14
CA LEU A 58 2.79 -4.37 1.36
C LEU A 58 3.09 -4.97 -0.01
N ALA A 59 4.31 -4.77 -0.50
CA ALA A 59 4.73 -5.39 -1.76
C ALA A 59 4.79 -6.91 -1.65
N LYS A 60 4.83 -7.42 -0.44
CA LYS A 60 4.87 -8.86 -0.18
C LYS A 60 3.55 -9.37 0.40
N ASP A 61 2.50 -8.58 0.30
CA ASP A 61 1.19 -8.96 0.84
C ASP A 61 0.65 -10.18 0.09
N GLU A 62 -0.03 -11.05 0.83
CA GLU A 62 -0.61 -12.24 0.23
C GLU A 62 -1.72 -11.91 -0.76
N ASN A 63 -2.37 -10.76 -0.60
CA ASN A 63 -3.48 -10.35 -1.47
C ASN A 63 -2.93 -9.57 -2.66
N TRP A 64 -3.25 -10.06 -3.88
CA TRP A 64 -2.71 -9.44 -5.09
C TRP A 64 -3.21 -8.00 -5.29
N SER A 65 -4.40 -7.67 -4.78
CA SER A 65 -4.90 -6.29 -4.90
C SER A 65 -4.02 -5.31 -4.12
N VAL A 66 -3.59 -5.73 -2.93
CA VAL A 66 -2.70 -4.89 -2.12
C VAL A 66 -1.39 -4.66 -2.87
N ARG A 67 -0.83 -5.73 -3.43
CA ARG A 67 0.41 -5.62 -4.18
C ARG A 67 0.24 -4.69 -5.39
N ALA A 68 -0.90 -4.82 -6.09
CA ALA A 68 -1.17 -3.99 -7.25
C ALA A 68 -1.19 -2.49 -6.89
N TYR A 69 -1.78 -2.15 -5.75
CA TYR A 69 -1.84 -0.75 -5.35
C TYR A 69 -0.49 -0.20 -4.94
N VAL A 70 0.42 -1.06 -4.47
CA VAL A 70 1.80 -0.62 -4.25
C VAL A 70 2.42 -0.17 -5.58
N THR A 71 2.16 -0.93 -6.65
CA THR A 71 2.72 -0.57 -7.96
C THR A 71 2.13 0.73 -8.51
N LEU A 72 0.93 1.09 -8.06
CA LEU A 72 0.27 2.31 -8.54
C LEU A 72 0.66 3.54 -7.74
N ASN A 73 1.26 3.37 -6.58
CA ASN A 73 1.65 4.50 -5.75
C ASN A 73 2.85 5.21 -6.38
N PRO A 74 2.71 6.51 -6.72
CA PRO A 74 3.80 7.23 -7.39
C PRO A 74 5.06 7.37 -6.54
N LYS A 75 4.94 7.16 -5.23
CA LYS A 75 6.09 7.23 -4.32
C LYS A 75 6.86 5.93 -4.21
N THR A 76 6.35 4.85 -4.80
CA THR A 76 7.01 3.55 -4.71
C THR A 76 8.32 3.58 -5.47
N PRO A 77 9.46 3.36 -4.80
CA PRO A 77 10.75 3.42 -5.47
C PRO A 77 10.98 2.24 -6.41
N LYS A 78 11.92 2.45 -7.34
CA LYS A 78 12.22 1.47 -8.35
C LYS A 78 12.59 0.11 -7.76
N GLU A 79 13.33 0.12 -6.66
CA GLU A 79 13.77 -1.13 -6.02
C GLU A 79 12.58 -2.00 -5.61
N ILE A 80 11.52 -1.36 -5.15
CA ILE A 80 10.31 -2.09 -4.75
C ILE A 80 9.56 -2.55 -5.98
N LEU A 81 9.50 -1.71 -7.01
CA LEU A 81 8.83 -2.09 -8.26
C LEU A 81 9.47 -3.32 -8.89
N GLU A 82 10.79 -3.45 -8.77
CA GLU A 82 11.50 -4.59 -9.34
C GLU A 82 11.12 -5.91 -8.69
N ILE A 83 10.63 -5.88 -7.45
CA ILE A 83 10.15 -7.09 -6.79
C ILE A 83 9.01 -7.73 -7.58
N PHE A 84 8.19 -6.90 -8.21
CA PHE A 84 7.00 -7.37 -8.92
C PHE A 84 7.29 -7.94 -10.30
N ALA A 85 8.52 -7.80 -10.79
CA ALA A 85 8.87 -8.33 -12.09
C ALA A 85 8.67 -9.86 -12.15
N LYS A 86 8.68 -10.51 -10.98
CA LYS A 86 8.50 -11.95 -10.89
C LYS A 86 7.25 -12.31 -10.09
N ASP A 87 6.29 -11.39 -10.04
CA ASP A 87 5.05 -11.67 -9.32
C ASP A 87 4.27 -12.78 -10.01
N GLU A 88 3.70 -13.68 -9.22
CA GLU A 88 2.93 -14.80 -9.78
C GLU A 88 1.65 -14.35 -10.45
N ASN A 89 1.18 -13.14 -10.13
CA ASN A 89 0.02 -12.57 -10.82
C ASN A 89 0.53 -11.88 -12.09
N TRP A 90 0.20 -12.47 -13.26
CA TRP A 90 0.74 -11.96 -14.53
C TRP A 90 0.29 -10.53 -14.85
N ASN A 91 -0.87 -10.10 -14.33
CA ASN A 91 -1.31 -8.72 -14.52
C ASN A 91 -0.35 -7.75 -13.87
N ILE A 92 0.15 -8.11 -12.69
CA ILE A 92 1.11 -7.28 -11.98
C ILE A 92 2.43 -7.27 -12.73
N CYS A 93 2.89 -8.42 -13.19
CA CYS A 93 4.13 -8.51 -13.97
C CYS A 93 4.07 -7.63 -15.22
N ALA A 94 2.96 -7.73 -15.96
CA ALA A 94 2.80 -6.98 -17.20
C ALA A 94 2.77 -5.48 -16.93
N PHE A 95 2.04 -5.08 -15.88
CA PHE A 95 1.92 -3.68 -15.53
C PHE A 95 3.28 -3.09 -15.12
N ILE A 96 4.05 -3.86 -14.38
CA ILE A 96 5.36 -3.43 -13.91
C ILE A 96 6.35 -3.32 -15.06
N ALA A 97 6.28 -4.23 -16.02
CA ALA A 97 7.14 -4.17 -17.19
C ALA A 97 6.97 -2.84 -17.91
N GLU A 98 5.72 -2.40 -18.05
CA GLU A 98 5.43 -1.12 -18.68
C GLU A 98 5.93 0.05 -17.85
N ARG A 99 5.72 -0.04 -16.54
CA ARG A 99 6.08 1.07 -15.67
C ARG A 99 7.59 1.24 -15.54
N LEU A 100 8.33 0.15 -15.50
CA LEU A 100 9.78 0.21 -15.40
C LEU A 100 10.43 0.83 -16.64
N LYS A 101 9.77 0.72 -17.79
CA LYS A 101 10.27 1.38 -19.00
C LYS A 101 10.27 2.89 -18.87
N LYS A 102 9.39 3.44 -18.04
CA LYS A 102 9.23 4.89 -17.89
C LYS A 102 10.06 5.46 -16.76
N VAL A 103 10.63 4.60 -15.91
CA VAL A 103 11.43 5.03 -14.78
C VAL A 103 12.90 5.01 -15.18
N LYS A 104 13.55 6.16 -15.07
CA LYS A 104 14.94 6.30 -15.48
C LYS A 104 15.89 6.17 -14.30
#